data_4aeb4eccedf9c111b31e8d33e521cd41
#
_entry.id   4aeb4eccedf9c111b31e8d33e521cd41
#
_cell.length_a   1.000
_cell.length_b   1.000
_cell.length_c   1.000
_cell.angle_alpha   90.00
_cell.angle_beta   90.00
_cell.angle_gamma   90.00
#
_symmetry.space_group_name_H-M   'P 1'
#
loop_
_entity.id
_entity.type
_entity.pdbx_description
1 polymer ?
#
loop_
_entity_poly.entity_id
_entity_poly.type
_entity_poly.pdbx_seq_one_letter_code
_entity_poly.pdbx_strand_id
1 'polypeptide(L)'
;MTDLIHVTAVEVVGDHRLRLVFEDGAEGEVDLSGWQWRGVFEPLADPSYFCRVSLDGELGTIVWPNGADLAPETLHAWAVRGLAPTPV
;
A
#
# COMPACT_ATOMS: atom_id res chain seq x y z
N MET A 1 17.73 0.08 17.86
CA MET A 1 17.67 0.75 16.56
C MET A 1 16.52 0.21 15.73
N THR A 2 15.73 1.07 15.17
CA THR A 2 14.59 0.65 14.40
C THR A 2 15.00 0.47 12.95
N ASP A 3 14.78 -0.70 12.42
CA ASP A 3 15.00 -0.94 11.00
C ASP A 3 13.75 -0.54 10.24
N LEU A 4 13.93 0.33 9.27
CA LEU A 4 12.84 0.68 8.40
C LEU A 4 12.63 -0.46 7.41
N ILE A 5 11.40 -0.93 7.32
CA ILE A 5 11.04 -1.99 6.39
C ILE A 5 10.55 -1.31 5.12
N HIS A 6 11.32 -1.44 4.05
CA HIS A 6 10.96 -0.82 2.78
C HIS A 6 10.22 -1.80 1.89
N VAL A 7 9.27 -1.26 1.10
CA VAL A 7 8.61 -2.01 0.05
C VAL A 7 9.55 -2.09 -1.14
N THR A 8 9.78 -3.27 -1.66
CA THR A 8 10.68 -3.48 -2.80
C THR A 8 9.95 -3.80 -4.09
N ALA A 9 8.67 -4.19 -4.00
CA ALA A 9 7.87 -4.44 -5.20
C ALA A 9 6.40 -4.25 -4.86
N VAL A 10 5.64 -3.81 -5.85
CA VAL A 10 4.18 -3.64 -5.73
C VAL A 10 3.53 -4.08 -7.02
N GLU A 11 2.41 -4.80 -6.89
CA GLU A 11 1.62 -5.26 -8.02
C GLU A 11 0.15 -5.09 -7.69
N VAL A 12 -0.62 -4.55 -8.62
CA VAL A 12 -2.07 -4.44 -8.48
C VAL A 12 -2.68 -5.77 -8.94
N VAL A 13 -3.35 -6.46 -8.02
CA VAL A 13 -3.89 -7.80 -8.29
C VAL A 13 -5.42 -7.83 -8.23
N GLY A 14 -6.05 -6.68 -8.05
CA GLY A 14 -7.51 -6.56 -8.01
C GLY A 14 -7.89 -5.10 -7.96
N ASP A 15 -9.19 -4.80 -7.89
CA ASP A 15 -9.67 -3.42 -7.94
C ASP A 15 -9.04 -2.52 -6.87
N HIS A 16 -8.91 -3.03 -5.65
CA HIS A 16 -8.26 -2.30 -4.55
C HIS A 16 -7.39 -3.25 -3.75
N ARG A 17 -6.73 -4.18 -4.45
CA ARG A 17 -5.88 -5.17 -3.82
C ARG A 17 -4.47 -5.07 -4.37
N LEU A 18 -3.50 -5.05 -3.47
CA LEU A 18 -2.09 -4.95 -3.82
C LEU A 18 -1.34 -6.15 -3.29
N ARG A 19 -0.41 -6.65 -4.09
CA ARG A 19 0.58 -7.60 -3.62
C ARG A 19 1.87 -6.84 -3.39
N LEU A 20 2.47 -7.02 -2.22
CA LEU A 20 3.66 -6.28 -1.81
C LEU A 20 4.77 -7.25 -1.44
N VAL A 21 5.99 -6.87 -1.77
CA VAL A 21 7.20 -7.55 -1.32
C VAL A 21 8.03 -6.53 -0.55
N PHE A 22 8.62 -6.96 0.55
CA PHE A 22 9.38 -6.09 1.44
C PHE A 22 10.84 -6.53 1.47
N GLU A 23 11.73 -5.63 1.87
CA GLU A 23 13.17 -5.90 1.84
C GLU A 23 13.59 -6.99 2.82
N ASP A 24 12.79 -7.27 3.84
CA ASP A 24 13.07 -8.36 4.77
C ASP A 24 12.66 -9.73 4.22
N GLY A 25 12.19 -9.78 2.98
CA GLY A 25 11.74 -11.01 2.34
C GLY A 25 10.28 -11.34 2.58
N ALA A 26 9.59 -10.58 3.41
CA ALA A 26 8.16 -10.79 3.62
C ALA A 26 7.38 -10.38 2.37
N GLU A 27 6.26 -11.04 2.14
CA GLU A 27 5.34 -10.68 1.05
C GLU A 27 3.93 -11.01 1.45
N GLY A 28 2.97 -10.33 0.82
CA GLY A 28 1.57 -10.59 1.10
C GLY A 28 0.68 -9.66 0.30
N GLU A 29 -0.63 -9.88 0.41
CA GLU A 29 -1.63 -9.07 -0.25
C GLU A 29 -2.34 -8.20 0.76
N VAL A 30 -2.65 -6.97 0.34
CA VAL A 30 -3.42 -6.02 1.13
C VAL A 30 -4.67 -5.68 0.34
N ASP A 31 -5.83 -5.89 0.94
CA ASP A 31 -7.12 -5.58 0.34
C ASP A 31 -7.63 -4.28 0.95
N LEU A 32 -7.66 -3.22 0.14
CA LEU A 32 -8.08 -1.89 0.58
C LEU A 32 -9.53 -1.59 0.18
N SER A 33 -10.29 -2.58 -0.30
CA SER A 33 -11.63 -2.34 -0.82
C SER A 33 -12.60 -1.81 0.23
N GLY A 34 -12.36 -2.07 1.51
CA GLY A 34 -13.22 -1.58 2.58
C GLY A 34 -12.76 -0.27 3.21
N TRP A 35 -11.72 0.34 2.68
CA TRP A 35 -11.16 1.54 3.28
C TRP A 35 -12.00 2.77 2.96
N GLN A 36 -12.04 3.69 3.91
CA GLN A 36 -12.72 4.97 3.69
C GLN A 36 -11.76 5.92 2.99
N TRP A 37 -12.13 6.30 1.77
CA TRP A 37 -11.31 7.16 0.92
C TRP A 37 -11.62 8.62 1.21
N ARG A 38 -10.73 9.28 1.94
CA ARG A 38 -10.91 10.67 2.35
C ARG A 38 -9.67 11.48 2.06
N GLY A 39 -9.85 12.79 1.85
CA GLY A 39 -8.76 13.72 1.65
C GLY A 39 -7.93 13.35 0.44
N VAL A 40 -6.63 13.26 0.60
CA VAL A 40 -5.70 12.94 -0.48
C VAL A 40 -5.97 11.54 -1.07
N PHE A 41 -6.62 10.66 -0.31
CA PHE A 41 -6.91 9.30 -0.76
C PHE A 41 -8.22 9.18 -1.54
N GLU A 42 -9.02 10.24 -1.58
CA GLU A 42 -10.33 10.16 -2.24
C GLU A 42 -10.26 9.69 -3.70
N PRO A 43 -9.31 10.17 -4.53
CA PRO A 43 -9.22 9.69 -5.90
C PRO A 43 -8.93 8.19 -6.03
N LEU A 44 -8.36 7.59 -5.00
CA LEU A 44 -8.01 6.17 -5.03
C LEU A 44 -9.25 5.27 -4.93
N ALA A 45 -10.40 5.83 -4.60
CA ALA A 45 -11.64 5.07 -4.64
C ALA A 45 -11.97 4.59 -6.05
N ASP A 46 -11.47 5.30 -7.08
CA ASP A 46 -11.61 4.89 -8.46
C ASP A 46 -10.54 3.84 -8.77
N PRO A 47 -10.93 2.62 -9.16
CA PRO A 47 -9.93 1.58 -9.44
C PRO A 47 -8.93 1.96 -10.52
N SER A 48 -9.33 2.76 -11.50
CA SER A 48 -8.41 3.17 -12.56
C SER A 48 -7.34 4.14 -12.05
N TYR A 49 -7.65 4.93 -11.03
CA TYR A 49 -6.64 5.76 -10.39
C TYR A 49 -5.79 4.96 -9.41
N PHE A 50 -6.43 4.08 -8.67
CA PHE A 50 -5.74 3.20 -7.72
C PHE A 50 -4.62 2.41 -8.40
N CYS A 51 -4.85 1.93 -9.61
CA CYS A 51 -3.87 1.13 -10.31
C CYS A 51 -2.66 1.94 -10.81
N ARG A 52 -2.66 3.26 -10.61
CA ARG A 52 -1.52 4.11 -10.96
C ARG A 52 -0.48 4.17 -9.84
N VAL A 53 -0.62 3.33 -8.84
CA VAL A 53 0.36 3.21 -7.76
C VAL A 53 1.74 2.88 -8.33
N SER A 54 2.77 3.44 -7.71
CA SER A 54 4.16 3.14 -8.08
C SER A 54 5.02 3.03 -6.83
N LEU A 55 6.19 2.45 -7.02
CA LEU A 55 7.16 2.32 -5.94
C LEU A 55 8.09 3.53 -5.96
N ASP A 56 8.19 4.23 -4.84
CA ASP A 56 9.13 5.32 -4.68
C ASP A 56 10.35 4.79 -3.93
N GLY A 57 11.47 4.70 -4.64
CA GLY A 57 12.70 4.15 -4.06
C GLY A 57 13.31 5.03 -2.98
N GLU A 58 13.06 6.34 -3.00
CA GLU A 58 13.57 7.22 -1.96
C GLU A 58 12.78 7.07 -0.66
N LEU A 59 11.46 6.99 -0.78
CA LEU A 59 10.60 6.82 0.39
C LEU A 59 10.56 5.38 0.86
N GLY A 60 10.89 4.43 -0.01
CA GLY A 60 10.82 3.01 0.33
C GLY A 60 9.41 2.52 0.51
N THR A 61 8.44 3.14 -0.15
CA THR A 61 7.03 2.77 -0.06
C THR A 61 6.31 3.08 -1.35
N ILE A 62 5.01 2.82 -1.37
CA ILE A 62 4.17 3.04 -2.55
C ILE A 62 3.56 4.43 -2.50
N VAL A 63 3.42 5.03 -3.68
CA VAL A 63 2.85 6.37 -3.83
C VAL A 63 1.93 6.40 -5.04
N TRP A 64 1.06 7.39 -5.06
CA TRP A 64 0.16 7.66 -6.18
C TRP A 64 0.49 9.03 -6.77
N PRO A 65 0.03 9.29 -8.01
CA PRO A 65 0.42 10.54 -8.70
C PRO A 65 0.06 11.83 -7.98
N ASN A 66 -0.95 11.81 -7.12
CA ASN A 66 -1.37 12.99 -6.37
C ASN A 66 -0.58 13.20 -5.08
N GLY A 67 0.45 12.38 -4.83
CA GLY A 67 1.27 12.47 -3.63
C GLY A 67 0.78 11.63 -2.45
N ALA A 68 -0.33 10.92 -2.61
CA ALA A 68 -0.79 10.02 -1.56
C ALA A 68 0.21 8.89 -1.38
N ASP A 69 0.47 8.50 -0.13
CA ASP A 69 1.36 7.39 0.17
C ASP A 69 0.87 6.65 1.42
N LEU A 70 1.45 5.49 1.65
CA LEU A 70 1.16 4.69 2.85
C LEU A 70 2.47 4.29 3.49
N ALA A 71 2.49 4.32 4.82
CA ALA A 71 3.70 3.98 5.56
C ALA A 71 4.07 2.51 5.34
N PRO A 72 5.34 2.21 5.07
CA PRO A 72 5.74 0.82 4.80
C PRO A 72 5.52 -0.10 6.00
N GLU A 73 5.69 0.39 7.23
CA GLU A 73 5.43 -0.42 8.40
C GLU A 73 3.96 -0.82 8.51
N THR A 74 3.07 0.09 8.16
CA THR A 74 1.62 -0.18 8.15
C THR A 74 1.29 -1.23 7.11
N LEU A 75 1.83 -1.08 5.91
CA LEU A 75 1.62 -2.05 4.83
C LEU A 75 2.17 -3.42 5.21
N HIS A 76 3.33 -3.44 5.86
CA HIS A 76 3.95 -4.67 6.30
C HIS A 76 3.06 -5.41 7.30
N ALA A 77 2.51 -4.67 8.27
CA ALA A 77 1.62 -5.26 9.26
C ALA A 77 0.37 -5.86 8.60
N TRP A 78 -0.22 -5.14 7.65
CA TRP A 78 -1.40 -5.62 6.95
C TRP A 78 -1.09 -6.86 6.09
N ALA A 79 0.02 -6.83 5.37
CA ALA A 79 0.38 -7.90 4.45
C ALA A 79 0.79 -9.17 5.20
N VAL A 80 1.62 -9.03 6.22
CA VAL A 80 2.22 -10.18 6.93
C VAL A 80 1.23 -10.78 7.90
N ARG A 81 0.45 -9.95 8.60
CA ARG A 81 -0.49 -10.43 9.61
C ARG A 81 -1.86 -10.73 9.05
N GLY A 82 -2.09 -10.40 7.80
CA GLY A 82 -3.41 -10.58 7.20
C GLY A 82 -4.45 -9.61 7.74
N LEU A 83 -4.00 -8.49 8.29
CA LEU A 83 -4.91 -7.48 8.82
C LEU A 83 -5.42 -6.61 7.68
N ALA A 84 -6.73 -6.49 7.58
CA ALA A 84 -7.33 -5.57 6.63
C ALA A 84 -7.41 -4.18 7.26
N PRO A 85 -7.24 -3.10 6.46
CA PRO A 85 -7.47 -1.77 6.98
C PRO A 85 -8.90 -1.65 7.49
N THR A 86 -9.05 -1.06 8.67
CA THR A 86 -10.35 -0.90 9.27
C THR A 86 -10.93 0.44 8.85
N PRO A 87 -12.16 0.47 8.31
CA PRO A 87 -12.82 1.75 8.04
C PRO A 87 -13.04 2.49 9.36
N VAL A 88 -12.79 3.77 9.35
CA VAL A 88 -12.92 4.59 10.55
C VAL A 88 -14.21 5.36 10.51
#